data_385a13ff22bd7b5d0e51caac27dd28f7
#
_entry.id   385a13ff22bd7b5d0e51caac27dd28f7
#
_cell.length_a   1.000
_cell.length_b   1.000
_cell.length_c   1.000
_cell.angle_alpha   90.00
_cell.angle_beta   90.00
_cell.angle_gamma   90.00
#
_symmetry.space_group_name_H-M   'P 1'
#
loop_
_entity.id
_entity.type
_entity.pdbx_description
1 polymer ?
#
loop_
_entity_poly.entity_id
_entity_poly.type
_entity_poly.pdbx_seq_one_letter_code
_entity_poly.pdbx_strand_id
1 'polypeptide(L)'
;XLLMXIKKNXQFXGFPLITFQISIPSGMLLGHQXLKIMNLLFKMXLIXKLMLSTNERNXILVKNQYEGYEYIDPNHQYTYPNSTVLINKQNITNIEEAYRNEHLFVTRRLADLRLKVIEVYSISDILAIHKYLFQDVYAWAGQYRKVNISKSGNPFMSIQSFSTAQAYIDRLIHTYYQTANSKDEIIKQLAKILDNLNYFHPFREGNGRTQREVIRSLALSKGYSAQIRVEQDDEVYNLYMDGTVYGDLGKLEELLGKILEKL
;
A
#
# COMPACT_ATOMS: atom_id res chain seq x y z
N UNK A 1 35.74 -3.14 -5.10
CA UNK A 1 35.50 -2.99 -4.42
C UNK A 1 34.73 -2.01 -4.17
N LEU A 2 33.89 -2.44 -4.26
CA LEU A 2 32.87 -1.50 -3.79
C LEU A 2 32.92 -1.42 -2.27
N LEU A 3 33.33 -0.33 -1.72
CA LEU A 3 33.38 -0.11 -0.25
C LEU A 3 32.09 0.55 0.22
N MET A 4 31.40 -0.15 1.08
CA MET A 4 30.23 0.39 1.78
C MET A 4 30.61 0.72 3.22
N UNK A 5 30.62 1.77 3.52
CA UNK A 5 30.93 2.19 4.65
C UNK A 5 29.78 2.55 5.36
N ILE A 6 29.61 2.02 6.30
CA ILE A 6 28.57 2.39 7.27
C ILE A 6 29.15 3.37 8.28
N LYS A 7 28.73 4.62 8.20
CA LYS A 7 29.07 5.62 9.24
C LYS A 7 27.91 5.76 10.22
N LYS A 8 28.16 5.48 11.48
CA LYS A 8 27.27 5.81 12.60
C LYS A 8 27.62 7.24 13.05
N ASN A 9 26.84 8.20 12.66
CA ASN A 9 27.02 9.58 13.14
C ASN A 9 25.76 10.06 13.80
N UNK A 10 25.86 10.63 14.89
CA UNK A 10 24.99 11.28 15.54
C UNK A 10 23.84 10.47 16.00
N GLN A 11 23.60 10.91 17.04
CA GLN A 11 22.37 10.45 17.65
C GLN A 11 21.29 11.52 17.52
N PHE A 12 20.21 11.16 16.97
CA PHE A 12 19.02 11.99 17.03
C PHE A 12 17.95 11.18 17.80
N UNK A 13 17.73 11.64 18.82
CA UNK A 13 16.90 11.12 19.62
C UNK A 13 17.24 9.88 20.22
N GLY A 14 18.34 9.79 20.50
CA GLY A 14 18.80 8.58 21.14
C GLY A 14 19.06 7.39 20.21
N PHE A 15 18.76 7.52 18.93
CA PHE A 15 18.94 6.46 17.94
C PHE A 15 20.08 6.79 16.97
N PRO A 16 20.90 5.80 16.56
CA PRO A 16 21.97 6.05 15.60
C PRO A 16 21.44 6.30 14.20
N LEU A 17 21.77 7.48 13.65
CA LEU A 17 21.57 7.79 12.24
C LEU A 17 22.54 6.94 11.40
N ILE A 18 22.00 6.02 10.62
CA ILE A 18 22.77 5.20 9.69
C ILE A 18 22.76 5.91 8.33
N THR A 19 23.89 6.53 7.99
CA THR A 19 24.07 7.12 6.66
C THR A 19 24.84 6.11 5.79
N PHE A 20 24.31 5.83 4.62
CA PHE A 20 24.97 4.97 3.64
C PHE A 20 25.76 5.89 2.68
N GLN A 21 27.07 5.80 2.71
CA GLN A 21 27.93 6.48 1.75
C GLN A 21 28.45 5.46 0.74
N ILE A 22 28.05 5.63 -0.50
CA ILE A 22 28.50 4.79 -1.60
C ILE A 22 29.60 5.55 -2.34
N SER A 23 30.82 5.02 -2.32
CA SER A 23 31.93 5.56 -3.09
C SER A 23 32.15 4.72 -4.33
N ILE A 24 31.93 5.30 -5.49
CA ILE A 24 32.21 4.68 -6.79
C ILE A 24 33.61 5.17 -7.21
N PRO A 25 34.55 4.27 -7.48
CA PRO A 25 35.87 4.68 -7.97
C PRO A 25 35.76 5.41 -9.31
N SER A 26 36.43 6.55 -9.41
CA SER A 26 36.51 7.31 -10.65
C SER A 26 37.17 6.46 -11.75
N GLY A 27 36.43 6.21 -12.82
CA GLY A 27 36.93 5.44 -13.97
C GLY A 27 36.22 4.09 -14.20
N MET A 28 35.24 3.74 -13.38
CA MET A 28 34.47 2.50 -13.58
C MET A 28 33.30 2.78 -14.55
N LEU A 29 33.47 2.35 -15.79
CA LEU A 29 32.37 2.29 -16.74
C LEU A 29 31.30 1.32 -16.19
N LEU A 30 30.11 1.84 -15.95
CA LEU A 30 28.97 1.10 -15.43
C LEU A 30 28.45 0.11 -16.51
N GLY A 31 29.03 -1.06 -16.53
CA GLY A 31 28.46 -2.18 -17.28
C GLY A 31 27.14 -2.64 -16.65
N HIS A 32 26.44 -3.51 -17.35
CA HIS A 32 25.10 -4.03 -16.97
C HIS A 32 25.03 -4.56 -15.52
N GLN A 33 26.12 -5.11 -15.04
CA GLN A 33 26.24 -5.55 -13.64
C GLN A 33 26.30 -4.39 -12.64
N UNK A 34 26.61 -3.47 -12.91
CA UNK A 34 26.69 -2.44 -12.14
C UNK A 34 25.48 -1.76 -11.91
N LEU A 35 24.94 -1.62 -13.01
CA LEU A 35 23.59 -1.10 -12.94
C LEU A 35 22.68 -1.97 -12.03
N LYS A 36 22.80 -3.27 -12.11
CA LYS A 36 22.05 -4.20 -11.22
C LYS A 36 22.42 -4.03 -9.75
N ILE A 37 23.69 -3.85 -9.47
CA ILE A 37 24.18 -3.64 -8.08
C ILE A 37 23.73 -2.27 -7.57
N MET A 38 23.78 -1.21 -8.40
CA MET A 38 23.25 0.11 -8.05
C MET A 38 21.75 0.06 -7.76
N ASN A 39 20.98 -0.64 -8.58
CA ASN A 39 19.54 -0.81 -8.36
C ASN A 39 19.26 -1.59 -7.07
N LEU A 40 20.05 -2.62 -6.76
CA LEU A 40 19.94 -3.36 -5.51
C LEU A 40 20.26 -2.48 -4.30
N LEU A 41 21.33 -1.69 -4.38
CA LEU A 41 21.73 -0.78 -3.29
C LEU A 41 20.72 0.35 -3.10
N PHE A 42 20.14 0.86 -4.19
CA PHE A 42 19.06 1.85 -4.14
C PHE A 42 17.80 1.25 -3.49
N LYS A 43 17.45 0.01 -3.82
CA LYS A 43 16.36 -0.74 -3.16
C LYS A 43 16.60 -0.88 -1.66
N MET A 44 17.79 -1.26 -1.30
CA MET A 44 18.17 -1.39 0.13
C MET A 44 18.10 -0.07 0.88
N UNK A 45 18.33 0.74 0.24
CA UNK A 45 18.33 1.93 0.78
C UNK A 45 17.04 2.47 1.01
N LEU A 46 16.28 2.38 0.02
CA LEU A 46 14.87 2.77 0.11
C LEU A 46 14.14 1.99 1.20
N ILE A 47 14.36 0.72 1.24
CA ILE A 47 13.85 -0.15 2.32
C ILE A 47 14.30 0.34 3.70
N UNK A 48 15.31 0.63 3.63
CA UNK A 48 15.83 1.07 4.74
C UNK A 48 15.32 2.30 5.21
N LYS A 49 15.25 3.21 4.44
CA LYS A 49 14.64 4.50 4.75
C LYS A 49 13.15 4.34 5.15
N LEU A 50 12.42 3.50 4.45
CA LEU A 50 11.03 3.15 4.78
C LEU A 50 10.91 2.45 6.15
N MET A 51 11.84 1.56 6.48
CA MET A 51 11.86 0.90 7.79
C MET A 51 12.17 1.85 8.94
N LEU A 52 13.07 2.80 8.72
CA LEU A 52 13.48 3.78 9.76
C LEU A 52 12.41 4.83 10.01
N SER A 53 11.63 5.22 8.99
CA SER A 53 10.57 6.23 9.14
C SER A 53 9.31 5.68 9.82
N THR A 54 9.18 4.35 9.92
CA THR A 54 7.95 3.70 10.41
C THR A 54 8.03 3.20 11.86
N ASN A 55 9.22 3.24 12.48
CA ASN A 55 9.46 2.48 13.72
C ASN A 55 8.85 3.09 14.99
N GLU A 56 8.58 4.40 15.04
CA GLU A 56 8.04 5.06 16.25
C GLU A 56 6.51 5.22 16.24
N ARG A 57 5.92 5.43 15.08
CA ARG A 57 4.45 5.60 14.95
C ARG A 57 3.73 4.25 14.93
N ASN A 58 4.46 3.20 14.60
CA ASN A 58 3.89 1.86 14.45
C ASN A 58 3.33 1.23 15.74
N UNK A 59 3.81 1.62 16.57
CA UNK A 59 3.37 1.18 17.76
C UNK A 59 1.97 1.59 18.10
N ILE A 60 1.72 2.72 17.85
CA ILE A 60 0.38 3.25 18.08
C ILE A 60 -0.58 2.72 17.00
N LEU A 61 -0.08 2.63 15.77
CA LEU A 61 -0.87 2.14 14.62
C LEU A 61 -1.18 0.64 14.68
N VAL A 62 -0.32 -0.17 15.28
CA VAL A 62 -0.56 -1.62 15.47
C VAL A 62 -1.85 -1.86 16.24
N LYS A 63 -2.07 -1.07 17.29
CA LYS A 63 -3.25 -1.20 18.16
C LYS A 63 -4.54 -0.87 17.40
N ASN A 64 -4.49 0.04 16.42
CA ASN A 64 -5.67 0.51 15.70
C ASN A 64 -5.99 -0.29 14.42
N GLN A 65 -5.04 -1.01 13.86
CA GLN A 65 -5.23 -1.68 12.56
C GLN A 65 -6.08 -2.95 12.67
N TYR A 66 -5.95 -3.70 13.76
CA TYR A 66 -6.75 -4.90 14.02
C TYR A 66 -7.98 -4.62 14.90
N GLU A 67 -7.99 -3.50 15.63
CA GLU A 67 -9.15 -3.04 16.38
C GLU A 67 -10.13 -2.35 15.43
N GLY A 68 -11.37 -2.79 15.46
CA GLY A 68 -12.46 -2.16 14.72
C GLY A 68 -12.98 -2.94 13.52
N TYR A 69 -12.29 -3.98 13.06
CA TYR A 69 -12.88 -4.88 12.06
C TYR A 69 -13.75 -5.92 12.78
N GLU A 70 -15.01 -5.93 12.41
CA GLU A 70 -15.95 -6.95 12.81
C GLU A 70 -16.28 -7.82 11.60
N TYR A 71 -16.36 -9.11 11.81
CA TYR A 71 -16.70 -10.04 10.74
C TYR A 71 -17.29 -11.30 11.34
N ILE A 72 -18.16 -11.94 10.57
CA ILE A 72 -18.75 -13.21 10.95
C ILE A 72 -18.02 -14.29 10.14
N ASP A 73 -17.17 -15.03 10.81
CA ASP A 73 -16.40 -16.14 10.23
C ASP A 73 -16.53 -17.37 11.13
N PRO A 74 -17.71 -18.05 11.09
CA PRO A 74 -17.97 -19.18 11.98
C PRO A 74 -17.02 -20.36 11.79
N ASN A 75 -16.33 -20.41 10.66
CA ASN A 75 -15.41 -21.49 10.32
C ASN A 75 -13.94 -21.12 10.51
N HIS A 76 -13.67 -19.95 11.08
CA HIS A 76 -12.30 -19.44 11.30
C HIS A 76 -11.42 -19.56 10.05
N GLN A 77 -11.95 -19.15 8.88
CA GLN A 77 -11.25 -19.26 7.59
C GLN A 77 -9.99 -18.39 7.51
N TYR A 78 -9.94 -17.32 8.32
CA TYR A 78 -8.88 -16.30 8.21
C TYR A 78 -8.05 -16.13 9.47
N THR A 79 -8.53 -16.58 10.65
CA THR A 79 -7.82 -16.36 11.92
C THR A 79 -7.47 -17.68 12.59
N TYR A 80 -6.43 -17.67 13.39
CA TYR A 80 -6.14 -18.80 14.28
C TYR A 80 -7.27 -18.94 15.32
N PRO A 81 -7.55 -20.16 15.80
CA PRO A 81 -8.59 -20.36 16.83
C PRO A 81 -8.36 -19.49 18.05
N ASN A 82 -9.43 -18.87 18.54
CA ASN A 82 -9.44 -18.00 19.72
C ASN A 82 -8.45 -16.80 19.60
N SER A 83 -8.21 -16.31 18.38
CA SER A 83 -7.24 -15.25 18.10
C SER A 83 -7.77 -14.29 17.04
N THR A 84 -7.30 -13.04 17.08
CA THR A 84 -7.50 -12.06 16.00
C THR A 84 -6.39 -12.11 14.94
N VAL A 85 -5.34 -12.90 15.19
CA VAL A 85 -4.19 -13.01 14.29
C VAL A 85 -4.60 -13.77 13.03
N LEU A 86 -4.34 -13.19 11.87
CA LEU A 86 -4.63 -13.81 10.58
C LEU A 86 -3.66 -14.98 10.32
N ILE A 87 -4.22 -16.08 9.82
CA ILE A 87 -3.44 -17.25 9.41
C ILE A 87 -2.44 -16.82 8.33
N ASN A 88 -1.17 -17.03 8.61
CA ASN A 88 -0.07 -16.57 7.78
C ASN A 88 0.87 -17.72 7.45
N LYS A 89 1.66 -17.57 6.39
CA LYS A 89 2.54 -18.63 5.85
C LYS A 89 3.71 -18.99 6.80
N GLN A 90 4.03 -18.08 7.73
CA GLN A 90 5.09 -18.27 8.69
C GLN A 90 4.63 -18.97 9.98
N ASN A 91 3.32 -19.24 10.09
CA ASN A 91 2.67 -19.86 11.26
C ASN A 91 2.87 -19.03 12.55
N ILE A 92 2.97 -17.70 12.42
CA ILE A 92 3.14 -16.79 13.56
C ILE A 92 1.76 -16.53 14.19
N THR A 93 1.64 -16.81 15.49
CA THR A 93 0.40 -16.63 16.26
C THR A 93 0.45 -15.43 17.22
N ASN A 94 1.66 -14.92 17.53
CA ASN A 94 1.82 -13.69 18.32
C ASN A 94 1.46 -12.48 17.44
N ILE A 95 0.58 -11.61 17.95
CA ILE A 95 0.03 -10.50 17.19
C ILE A 95 1.09 -9.48 16.76
N GLU A 96 2.00 -9.12 17.66
CA GLU A 96 3.05 -8.14 17.37
C GLU A 96 4.05 -8.68 16.35
N GLU A 97 4.42 -9.94 16.50
CA GLU A 97 5.34 -10.62 15.59
C GLU A 97 4.71 -10.80 14.20
N ALA A 98 3.44 -11.20 14.14
CA ALA A 98 2.70 -11.33 12.88
C ALA A 98 2.63 -9.99 12.14
N TYR A 99 2.35 -8.90 12.88
CA TYR A 99 2.31 -7.56 12.33
C TYR A 99 3.69 -7.13 11.78
N ARG A 100 4.77 -7.31 12.58
CA ARG A 100 6.13 -6.97 12.14
C ARG A 100 6.53 -7.74 10.88
N ASN A 101 6.17 -9.01 10.83
CA ASN A 101 6.44 -9.89 9.70
C ASN A 101 5.69 -9.43 8.45
N GLU A 102 4.40 -9.15 8.56
CA GLU A 102 3.59 -8.62 7.47
C GLU A 102 4.17 -7.29 6.96
N HIS A 103 4.45 -6.37 7.89
CA HIS A 103 4.99 -5.05 7.56
C HIS A 103 6.30 -5.18 6.77
N LEU A 104 7.21 -6.05 7.22
CA LEU A 104 8.50 -6.29 6.56
C LEU A 104 8.33 -6.74 5.09
N PHE A 105 7.51 -7.78 4.89
CA PHE A 105 7.31 -8.33 3.54
C PHE A 105 6.59 -7.34 2.63
N VAL A 106 5.54 -6.70 3.13
CA VAL A 106 4.73 -5.76 2.31
C VAL A 106 5.54 -4.50 1.97
N THR A 107 6.33 -3.96 2.90
CA THR A 107 7.21 -2.80 2.64
C THR A 107 8.22 -3.13 1.53
N ARG A 108 8.81 -4.32 1.58
CA ARG A 108 9.72 -4.79 0.53
C ARG A 108 9.02 -4.85 -0.83
N ARG A 109 7.81 -5.41 -0.87
CA ARG A 109 7.02 -5.51 -2.10
C ARG A 109 6.60 -4.13 -2.64
N LEU A 110 6.24 -3.20 -1.74
CA LEU A 110 5.94 -1.81 -2.13
C LEU A 110 7.17 -1.13 -2.75
N ALA A 111 8.37 -1.35 -2.18
CA ALA A 111 9.62 -0.81 -2.73
C ALA A 111 9.89 -1.39 -4.14
N ASP A 112 9.60 -2.67 -4.37
CA ASP A 112 9.74 -3.28 -5.70
C ASP A 112 8.75 -2.65 -6.70
N LEU A 113 7.50 -2.37 -6.30
CA LEU A 113 6.50 -1.75 -7.17
C LEU A 113 6.87 -0.32 -7.57
N ARG A 114 7.70 0.39 -6.77
CA ARG A 114 8.25 1.70 -7.16
C ARG A 114 9.11 1.61 -8.42
N LEU A 115 9.75 0.45 -8.61
CA LEU A 115 10.66 0.20 -9.75
C LEU A 115 9.97 -0.50 -10.92
N LYS A 116 8.92 -1.28 -10.63
CA LYS A 116 8.20 -2.05 -11.65
C LYS A 116 6.70 -1.96 -11.36
N VAL A 117 6.06 -0.99 -11.97
CA VAL A 117 4.62 -0.72 -11.78
C VAL A 117 3.78 -1.85 -12.39
N ILE A 118 2.74 -2.26 -11.68
CA ILE A 118 1.67 -3.07 -12.26
C ILE A 118 0.63 -2.08 -12.78
N GLU A 119 0.44 -2.05 -14.08
CA GLU A 119 -0.58 -1.20 -14.72
C GLU A 119 -1.97 -1.72 -14.37
N VAL A 120 -2.94 -0.80 -14.25
CA VAL A 120 -4.31 -1.13 -13.80
C VAL A 120 -5.29 -0.79 -14.91
N TYR A 121 -5.87 -1.82 -15.51
CA TYR A 121 -6.93 -1.69 -16.54
C TYR A 121 -8.26 -2.27 -16.07
N SER A 122 -8.24 -3.09 -15.03
CA SER A 122 -9.42 -3.81 -14.54
C SER A 122 -9.23 -4.28 -13.10
N ILE A 123 -10.29 -4.84 -12.54
CA ILE A 123 -10.24 -5.46 -11.20
C ILE A 123 -9.20 -6.59 -11.13
N SER A 124 -8.94 -7.31 -12.23
CA SER A 124 -7.95 -8.40 -12.23
C SER A 124 -6.54 -7.86 -11.92
N ASP A 125 -6.23 -6.64 -12.35
CA ASP A 125 -4.94 -6.01 -12.06
C ASP A 125 -4.86 -5.58 -10.58
N ILE A 126 -5.99 -5.16 -10.01
CA ILE A 126 -6.11 -4.85 -8.58
C ILE A 126 -5.88 -6.11 -7.74
N LEU A 127 -6.45 -7.25 -8.16
CA LEU A 127 -6.19 -8.56 -7.53
C LEU A 127 -4.69 -8.91 -7.65
N ALA A 128 -4.07 -8.63 -8.81
CA ALA A 128 -2.65 -8.87 -9.04
C ALA A 128 -1.76 -8.01 -8.14
N ILE A 129 -2.10 -6.73 -7.95
CA ILE A 129 -1.40 -5.83 -7.01
C ILE A 129 -1.50 -6.41 -5.58
N HIS A 130 -2.70 -6.77 -5.14
CA HIS A 130 -2.89 -7.35 -3.80
C HIS A 130 -2.10 -8.65 -3.65
N LYS A 131 -2.16 -9.53 -4.66
CA LYS A 131 -1.38 -10.78 -4.67
C LYS A 131 0.12 -10.47 -4.55
N TYR A 132 0.62 -9.53 -5.34
CA TYR A 132 2.04 -9.15 -5.32
C TYR A 132 2.47 -8.64 -3.94
N LEU A 133 1.65 -7.80 -3.30
CA LEU A 133 1.97 -7.21 -2.00
C LEU A 133 1.99 -8.24 -0.87
N PHE A 134 1.04 -9.19 -0.89
CA PHE A 134 0.76 -10.05 0.28
C PHE A 134 1.13 -11.52 0.09
N GLN A 135 1.65 -11.92 -1.08
CA GLN A 135 1.89 -13.33 -1.43
C GLN A 135 2.90 -14.02 -0.50
N ASP A 136 3.79 -13.28 0.14
CA ASP A 136 4.77 -13.85 1.06
C ASP A 136 4.17 -14.11 2.44
N VAL A 137 3.01 -13.50 2.74
CA VAL A 137 2.39 -13.56 4.08
C VAL A 137 1.13 -14.43 4.08
N TYR A 138 0.26 -14.25 3.08
CA TYR A 138 -1.07 -14.86 3.08
C TYR A 138 -1.27 -15.78 1.89
N ALA A 139 -1.79 -16.99 2.15
CA ALA A 139 -2.15 -17.95 1.10
C ALA A 139 -3.31 -17.44 0.21
N TRP A 140 -4.18 -16.58 0.79
CA TRP A 140 -5.33 -15.98 0.09
C TRP A 140 -4.99 -14.65 -0.61
N ALA A 141 -3.72 -14.27 -0.67
CA ALA A 141 -3.31 -13.04 -1.36
C ALA A 141 -3.85 -13.00 -2.81
N GLY A 142 -4.49 -11.91 -3.19
CA GLY A 142 -5.10 -11.75 -4.52
C GLY A 142 -6.48 -12.38 -4.67
N GLN A 143 -7.05 -12.92 -3.61
CA GLN A 143 -8.39 -13.53 -3.64
C GLN A 143 -9.42 -12.63 -2.96
N TYR A 144 -10.62 -12.64 -3.46
CA TYR A 144 -11.75 -12.00 -2.78
C TYR A 144 -12.00 -12.62 -1.41
N ARG A 145 -12.36 -11.79 -0.43
CA ARG A 145 -12.81 -12.29 0.87
C ARG A 145 -14.09 -13.12 0.72
N LYS A 146 -14.23 -14.10 1.59
CA LYS A 146 -15.39 -15.02 1.63
C LYS A 146 -16.31 -14.71 2.81
N VAL A 147 -16.05 -13.62 3.55
CA VAL A 147 -16.83 -13.19 4.72
C VAL A 147 -17.23 -11.73 4.56
N ASN A 148 -18.40 -11.38 5.09
CA ASN A 148 -18.79 -9.98 5.22
C ASN A 148 -17.99 -9.36 6.36
N ILE A 149 -17.57 -8.11 6.18
CA ILE A 149 -16.77 -7.37 7.16
C ILE A 149 -17.35 -5.97 7.35
N SER A 150 -17.17 -5.44 8.55
CA SER A 150 -17.47 -4.05 8.88
C SER A 150 -16.28 -3.44 9.63
N LYS A 151 -16.22 -2.15 9.72
CA LYS A 151 -15.23 -1.45 10.53
C LYS A 151 -15.93 -0.35 11.31
N SER A 152 -15.79 -0.41 12.65
CA SER A 152 -16.43 0.54 13.56
C SER A 152 -17.95 0.67 13.30
N GLY A 153 -18.59 -0.46 13.08
CA GLY A 153 -20.03 -0.53 12.81
C GLY A 153 -20.47 -0.22 11.38
N ASN A 154 -19.56 0.22 10.52
CA ASN A 154 -19.86 0.56 9.10
C ASN A 154 -19.60 -0.66 8.22
N PRO A 155 -20.63 -1.26 7.61
CA PRO A 155 -20.43 -2.43 6.76
C PRO A 155 -19.84 -2.04 5.40
N PHE A 156 -18.87 -2.83 4.94
CA PHE A 156 -18.41 -2.78 3.56
C PHE A 156 -19.37 -3.58 2.66
N MET A 157 -19.17 -3.47 1.36
CA MET A 157 -20.03 -4.15 0.39
C MET A 157 -20.16 -5.64 0.70
N SER A 158 -21.39 -6.14 0.62
CA SER A 158 -21.70 -7.58 0.79
C SER A 158 -21.02 -8.42 -0.29
N ILE A 159 -20.50 -9.60 0.09
CA ILE A 159 -19.85 -10.53 -0.86
C ILE A 159 -20.80 -10.97 -1.98
N GLN A 160 -22.13 -11.00 -1.73
CA GLN A 160 -23.13 -11.33 -2.74
C GLN A 160 -23.17 -10.30 -3.88
N SER A 161 -22.71 -9.07 -3.64
CA SER A 161 -22.71 -7.97 -4.62
C SER A 161 -21.38 -7.82 -5.37
N PHE A 162 -20.42 -8.70 -5.15
CA PHE A 162 -19.06 -8.56 -5.70
C PHE A 162 -19.01 -8.56 -7.23
N SER A 163 -19.84 -9.36 -7.90
CA SER A 163 -19.89 -9.36 -9.37
C SER A 163 -20.35 -8.01 -9.93
N THR A 164 -21.33 -7.38 -9.27
CA THR A 164 -21.82 -6.05 -9.65
C THR A 164 -20.75 -4.99 -9.38
N ALA A 165 -20.08 -5.07 -8.22
CA ALA A 165 -19.00 -4.15 -7.85
C ALA A 165 -17.84 -4.24 -8.84
N GLN A 166 -17.43 -5.46 -9.19
CA GLN A 166 -16.37 -5.70 -10.17
C GLN A 166 -16.70 -4.98 -11.50
N ALA A 167 -17.89 -5.24 -12.06
CA ALA A 167 -18.31 -4.62 -13.32
C ALA A 167 -18.33 -3.09 -13.23
N TYR A 168 -18.70 -2.55 -12.07
CA TYR A 168 -18.72 -1.10 -11.85
C TYR A 168 -17.30 -0.51 -11.77
N ILE A 169 -16.40 -1.16 -11.02
CA ILE A 169 -15.00 -0.73 -10.91
C ILE A 169 -14.31 -0.78 -12.30
N ASP A 170 -14.52 -1.86 -13.05
CA ASP A 170 -13.98 -1.97 -14.41
C ASP A 170 -14.45 -0.83 -15.31
N ARG A 171 -15.74 -0.46 -15.21
CA ARG A 171 -16.30 0.68 -15.95
C ARG A 171 -15.68 2.01 -15.51
N LEU A 172 -15.47 2.22 -14.20
CA LEU A 172 -14.80 3.45 -13.70
C LEU A 172 -13.38 3.57 -14.26
N ILE A 173 -12.61 2.48 -14.25
CA ILE A 173 -11.24 2.45 -14.75
C ILE A 173 -11.24 2.72 -16.27
N HIS A 174 -12.13 2.07 -17.00
CA HIS A 174 -12.28 2.29 -18.45
C HIS A 174 -12.62 3.76 -18.76
N THR A 175 -13.58 4.34 -18.03
CA THR A 175 -13.97 5.76 -18.17
C THR A 175 -12.77 6.68 -17.89
N TYR A 176 -11.99 6.37 -16.85
CA TYR A 176 -10.79 7.13 -16.49
C TYR A 176 -9.82 7.21 -17.67
N TYR A 177 -9.54 6.08 -18.31
CA TYR A 177 -8.62 6.06 -19.47
C TYR A 177 -9.14 6.88 -20.64
N GLN A 178 -10.45 6.85 -20.88
CA GLN A 178 -11.08 7.53 -22.01
C GLN A 178 -11.23 9.03 -21.80
N THR A 179 -11.57 9.47 -20.59
CA THR A 179 -12.08 10.86 -20.38
C THR A 179 -11.24 11.72 -19.43
N ALA A 180 -10.32 11.15 -18.63
CA ALA A 180 -9.49 11.93 -17.71
C ALA A 180 -8.30 12.54 -18.48
N ASN A 181 -8.49 13.72 -19.08
CA ASN A 181 -7.51 14.37 -19.95
C ASN A 181 -6.92 15.66 -19.36
N SER A 182 -7.53 16.19 -18.29
CA SER A 182 -7.02 17.34 -17.54
C SER A 182 -6.70 16.95 -16.11
N LYS A 183 -5.88 17.75 -15.43
CA LYS A 183 -5.54 17.50 -14.01
C LYS A 183 -6.80 17.37 -13.14
N ASP A 184 -7.76 18.26 -13.36
CA ASP A 184 -9.02 18.28 -12.59
C ASP A 184 -9.86 17.02 -12.83
N GLU A 185 -9.94 16.55 -14.08
CA GLU A 185 -10.66 15.32 -14.42
C GLU A 185 -9.96 14.10 -13.81
N ILE A 186 -8.62 14.07 -13.84
CA ILE A 186 -7.81 13.01 -13.21
C ILE A 186 -8.12 12.96 -11.72
N ILE A 187 -8.08 14.12 -11.02
CA ILE A 187 -8.37 14.21 -9.58
C ILE A 187 -9.77 13.65 -9.30
N LYS A 188 -10.80 14.16 -9.97
CA LYS A 188 -12.20 13.75 -9.75
C LYS A 188 -12.41 12.26 -9.97
N GLN A 189 -11.83 11.72 -11.04
CA GLN A 189 -12.02 10.29 -11.35
C GLN A 189 -11.21 9.39 -10.43
N LEU A 190 -9.98 9.77 -10.05
CA LEU A 190 -9.20 9.01 -9.07
C LEU A 190 -9.88 9.03 -7.69
N ALA A 191 -10.47 10.16 -7.28
CA ALA A 191 -11.24 10.25 -6.03
C ALA A 191 -12.43 9.28 -6.07
N LYS A 192 -13.17 9.27 -7.17
CA LYS A 192 -14.32 8.37 -7.36
C LYS A 192 -13.88 6.89 -7.36
N ILE A 193 -12.77 6.56 -8.02
CA ILE A 193 -12.22 5.19 -8.01
C ILE A 193 -11.82 4.80 -6.58
N LEU A 194 -11.12 5.66 -5.86
CA LEU A 194 -10.66 5.40 -4.49
C LEU A 194 -11.85 5.16 -3.55
N ASP A 195 -12.85 6.02 -3.58
CA ASP A 195 -14.08 5.90 -2.77
C ASP A 195 -14.77 4.55 -3.02
N ASN A 196 -14.98 4.21 -4.30
CA ASN A 196 -15.68 2.98 -4.67
C ASN A 196 -14.86 1.73 -4.34
N LEU A 197 -13.54 1.77 -4.49
CA LEU A 197 -12.64 0.69 -4.05
C LEU A 197 -12.69 0.53 -2.53
N ASN A 198 -12.79 1.64 -1.80
CA ASN A 198 -12.91 1.60 -0.35
C ASN A 198 -14.23 0.97 0.09
N TYR A 199 -15.35 1.33 -0.52
CA TYR A 199 -16.65 0.73 -0.23
C TYR A 199 -16.67 -0.76 -0.63
N PHE A 200 -16.13 -1.11 -1.79
CA PHE A 200 -16.03 -2.50 -2.27
C PHE A 200 -15.25 -3.37 -1.27
N HIS A 201 -14.09 -2.92 -0.82
CA HIS A 201 -13.25 -3.58 0.19
C HIS A 201 -13.10 -5.08 -0.08
N PRO A 202 -12.55 -5.48 -1.24
CA PRO A 202 -12.65 -6.86 -1.71
C PRO A 202 -11.81 -7.88 -0.93
N PHE A 203 -10.84 -7.45 -0.14
CA PHE A 203 -9.89 -8.34 0.53
C PHE A 203 -10.19 -8.46 2.02
N ARG A 204 -9.75 -9.55 2.65
CA ARG A 204 -9.86 -9.72 4.11
C ARG A 204 -8.99 -8.70 4.86
N GLU A 205 -7.80 -8.40 4.33
CA GLU A 205 -6.86 -7.42 4.86
C GLU A 205 -6.07 -6.79 3.70
N GLY A 206 -5.44 -5.65 3.92
CA GLY A 206 -4.56 -5.01 2.92
C GLY A 206 -5.27 -4.13 1.89
N ASN A 207 -6.56 -3.87 2.07
CA ASN A 207 -7.35 -3.06 1.13
C ASN A 207 -6.74 -1.67 0.94
N GLY A 208 -6.47 -0.94 2.02
CA GLY A 208 -5.93 0.42 1.95
C GLY A 208 -4.59 0.49 1.22
N ARG A 209 -3.68 -0.45 1.50
CA ARG A 209 -2.36 -0.48 0.83
C ARG A 209 -2.50 -0.77 -0.66
N THR A 210 -3.40 -1.69 -1.02
CA THR A 210 -3.72 -2.00 -2.42
C THR A 210 -4.34 -0.79 -3.12
N GLN A 211 -5.33 -0.15 -2.50
CA GLN A 211 -6.01 1.03 -3.04
C GLN A 211 -5.01 2.16 -3.34
N ARG A 212 -4.11 2.45 -2.39
CA ARG A 212 -3.11 3.51 -2.57
C ARG A 212 -2.17 3.19 -3.74
N GLU A 213 -1.81 1.92 -3.92
CA GLU A 213 -0.97 1.49 -5.05
C GLU A 213 -1.73 1.57 -6.38
N VAL A 214 -3.02 1.23 -6.39
CA VAL A 214 -3.90 1.40 -7.57
C VAL A 214 -3.94 2.88 -7.99
N ILE A 215 -4.19 3.80 -7.05
CA ILE A 215 -4.24 5.25 -7.34
C ILE A 215 -2.90 5.73 -7.90
N ARG A 216 -1.78 5.26 -7.32
CA ARG A 216 -0.44 5.58 -7.82
C ARG A 216 -0.25 5.10 -9.25
N SER A 217 -0.63 3.87 -9.54
CA SER A 217 -0.49 3.28 -10.89
C SER A 217 -1.33 4.05 -11.92
N LEU A 218 -2.58 4.34 -11.58
CA LEU A 218 -3.48 5.09 -12.47
C LEU A 218 -2.95 6.52 -12.71
N ALA A 219 -2.45 7.21 -11.69
CA ALA A 219 -1.85 8.54 -11.85
C ALA A 219 -0.64 8.48 -12.80
N LEU A 220 0.23 7.48 -12.62
CA LEU A 220 1.42 7.28 -13.47
C LEU A 220 1.04 7.09 -14.94
N SER A 221 -0.07 6.40 -15.23
CA SER A 221 -0.53 6.18 -16.61
C SER A 221 -0.91 7.48 -17.34
N LYS A 222 -1.15 8.56 -16.58
CA LYS A 222 -1.46 9.90 -17.11
C LYS A 222 -0.29 10.89 -16.96
N GLY A 223 0.90 10.40 -16.58
CA GLY A 223 2.10 11.25 -16.42
C GLY A 223 2.16 12.02 -15.11
N TYR A 224 1.49 11.53 -14.07
CA TYR A 224 1.51 12.14 -12.73
C TYR A 224 2.00 11.17 -11.67
N SER A 225 2.68 11.70 -10.66
CA SER A 225 2.96 11.01 -9.41
C SER A 225 1.81 11.28 -8.43
N ALA A 226 1.35 10.25 -7.72
CA ALA A 226 0.40 10.37 -6.62
C ALA A 226 0.78 9.38 -5.53
N GLN A 227 1.29 9.89 -4.41
CA GLN A 227 1.73 9.04 -3.29
C GLN A 227 0.97 9.42 -2.03
N ILE A 228 0.00 8.61 -1.65
CA ILE A 228 -0.78 8.80 -0.42
C ILE A 228 0.06 8.24 0.75
N ARG A 229 0.78 9.12 1.46
CA ARG A 229 1.71 8.78 2.55
C ARG A 229 1.06 9.00 3.91
N VAL A 230 0.08 8.19 4.23
CA VAL A 230 -0.71 8.32 5.47
C VAL A 230 0.12 8.21 6.75
N GLU A 231 1.30 7.59 6.68
CA GLU A 231 2.20 7.40 7.82
C GLU A 231 3.16 8.59 8.03
N GLN A 232 3.22 9.53 7.10
CA GLN A 232 4.25 10.59 7.07
C GLN A 232 3.68 12.01 7.16
N ASP A 233 2.38 12.17 6.93
CA ASP A 233 1.75 13.47 6.82
C ASP A 233 0.37 13.42 7.47
N ASP A 234 0.19 14.16 8.55
CA ASP A 234 -1.05 14.16 9.34
C ASP A 234 -2.23 14.77 8.54
N GLU A 235 -1.97 15.76 7.69
CA GLU A 235 -3.01 16.34 6.82
C GLU A 235 -3.47 15.34 5.77
N VAL A 236 -2.52 14.68 5.10
CA VAL A 236 -2.80 13.61 4.14
C VAL A 236 -3.57 12.47 4.83
N TYR A 237 -3.16 12.10 6.06
CA TYR A 237 -3.86 11.08 6.86
C TYR A 237 -5.30 11.49 7.11
N ASN A 238 -5.53 12.72 7.59
CA ASN A 238 -6.88 13.20 7.94
C ASN A 238 -7.78 13.26 6.70
N LEU A 239 -7.30 13.83 5.60
CA LEU A 239 -8.06 13.89 4.35
C LEU A 239 -8.40 12.49 3.82
N TYR A 240 -7.44 11.56 3.89
CA TYR A 240 -7.64 10.18 3.46
C TYR A 240 -8.68 9.48 4.35
N MET A 241 -8.57 9.62 5.67
CA MET A 241 -9.50 8.98 6.60
C MET A 241 -10.90 9.59 6.51
N ASP A 242 -11.00 10.91 6.52
CA ASP A 242 -12.30 11.59 6.38
C ASP A 242 -12.98 11.20 5.05
N GLY A 243 -12.22 11.25 3.97
CA GLY A 243 -12.73 10.88 2.65
C GLY A 243 -13.20 9.43 2.58
N THR A 244 -12.40 8.49 3.09
CA THR A 244 -12.72 7.06 2.95
C THR A 244 -13.72 6.57 4.01
N VAL A 245 -13.67 7.06 5.25
CA VAL A 245 -14.58 6.60 6.33
C VAL A 245 -15.99 7.17 6.11
N TYR A 246 -16.10 8.42 5.73
CA TYR A 246 -17.39 9.10 5.57
C TYR A 246 -17.89 9.15 4.11
N GLY A 247 -17.11 8.65 3.16
CA GLY A 247 -17.44 8.70 1.74
C GLY A 247 -17.47 10.15 1.19
N ASP A 248 -16.58 11.00 1.72
CA ASP A 248 -16.52 12.42 1.33
C ASP A 248 -15.61 12.58 0.11
N LEU A 249 -16.22 12.61 -1.06
CA LEU A 249 -15.51 12.80 -2.32
C LEU A 249 -14.73 14.13 -2.37
N GLY A 250 -15.27 15.19 -1.74
CA GLY A 250 -14.60 16.49 -1.68
C GLY A 250 -13.24 16.38 -0.96
N LYS A 251 -13.20 15.65 0.15
CA LYS A 251 -11.95 15.39 0.88
C LYS A 251 -10.97 14.55 0.05
N LEU A 252 -11.45 13.57 -0.71
CA LEU A 252 -10.59 12.78 -1.59
C LEU A 252 -10.06 13.61 -2.77
N GLU A 253 -10.88 14.50 -3.33
CA GLU A 253 -10.43 15.44 -4.37
C GLU A 253 -9.38 16.41 -3.82
N GLU A 254 -9.61 16.96 -2.63
CA GLU A 254 -8.64 17.83 -1.94
C GLU A 254 -7.31 17.09 -1.71
N LEU A 255 -7.36 15.87 -1.18
CA LEU A 255 -6.20 15.00 -1.00
C LEU A 255 -5.41 14.85 -2.31
N LEU A 256 -6.11 14.44 -3.37
CA LEU A 256 -5.48 14.19 -4.67
C LEU A 256 -4.93 15.49 -5.28
N GLY A 257 -5.63 16.61 -5.10
CA GLY A 257 -5.17 17.93 -5.53
C GLY A 257 -3.81 18.30 -4.91
N LYS A 258 -3.61 17.96 -3.63
CA LYS A 258 -2.36 18.22 -2.90
C LYS A 258 -1.19 17.33 -3.35
N ILE A 259 -1.47 16.04 -3.62
CA ILE A 259 -0.40 15.05 -3.86
C ILE A 259 -0.12 14.76 -5.35
N LEU A 260 -1.00 15.22 -6.26
CA LEU A 260 -0.86 14.93 -7.69
C LEU A 260 0.13 15.89 -8.33
N GLU A 261 1.33 15.39 -8.61
CA GLU A 261 2.45 16.14 -9.18
C GLU A 261 2.75 15.64 -10.59
N LYS A 262 2.91 16.55 -11.54
CA LYS A 262 3.26 16.20 -12.92
C LYS A 262 4.71 15.68 -12.96
N LEU A 263 4.95 14.59 -13.67
CA LEU A 263 6.27 13.98 -13.84
C LEU A 263 7.11 14.69 -14.91
#